data_84139045a2e01e43082fbd54ec8a45de
#
_entry.id   84139045a2e01e43082fbd54ec8a45de
#
_cell.length_a   1.000
_cell.length_b   1.000
_cell.length_c   1.000
_cell.angle_alpha   90.00
_cell.angle_beta   90.00
_cell.angle_gamma   90.00
#
_symmetry.space_group_name_H-M   'P 1'
#
loop_
_entity.id
_entity.type
_entity.pdbx_description
1 polymer ?
#
loop_
_entity_poly.entity_id
_entity_poly.type
_entity_poly.pdbx_seq_one_letter_code
_entity_poly.pdbx_strand_id
1 'polypeptide(L)'
;MAEAAYTPRLRAEYDAKIRTAMTEKFGYENVMQVPRLDKVVLNMGVGDRVNDRKKAETAAAELTQIAGQKAIVTYSRIAIATFKLRENQPIGCKVTLRKAHMYEFIDRLVTVALPRVRDFRGLNPKSFDGRGNYSLGIKEQIIFPEIDFDKVTEARGMDITVCTTAKTDEEARALLTAFNFPFRQ
;
A
#
# COMPACT_ATOMS: atom_id res chain seq x y z
N MET A 1 8.55 30.08 17.56
CA MET A 1 8.49 29.97 16.10
C MET A 1 7.77 28.65 15.81
N ALA A 2 6.64 28.69 15.13
CA ALA A 2 5.95 27.44 14.74
C ALA A 2 6.87 26.70 13.75
N GLU A 3 7.29 25.48 14.10
CA GLU A 3 7.96 24.58 13.16
C GLU A 3 7.07 24.46 11.92
N ALA A 4 7.64 24.76 10.76
CA ALA A 4 6.94 24.59 9.50
C ALA A 4 6.49 23.13 9.42
N ALA A 5 5.18 22.87 9.44
CA ALA A 5 4.64 21.53 9.43
C ALA A 5 5.17 20.80 8.20
N TYR A 6 5.86 19.68 8.43
CA TYR A 6 6.45 18.87 7.37
C TYR A 6 5.39 18.47 6.34
N THR A 7 5.62 18.82 5.08
CA THR A 7 4.73 18.48 3.97
C THR A 7 5.44 17.47 3.05
N PRO A 8 4.91 16.25 2.89
CA PRO A 8 5.48 15.25 1.99
C PRO A 8 5.60 15.76 0.56
N ARG A 9 6.67 15.39 -0.14
CA ARG A 9 6.96 15.80 -1.53
C ARG A 9 5.77 15.54 -2.47
N LEU A 10 5.22 14.33 -2.46
CA LEU A 10 4.09 13.96 -3.30
C LEU A 10 2.80 14.73 -2.96
N ARG A 11 2.62 15.14 -1.71
CA ARG A 11 1.48 15.98 -1.33
C ARG A 11 1.62 17.39 -1.94
N ALA A 12 2.81 17.97 -1.86
CA ALA A 12 3.09 19.27 -2.47
C ALA A 12 2.93 19.20 -4.00
N GLU A 13 3.37 18.12 -4.64
CA GLU A 13 3.22 17.90 -6.07
C GLU A 13 1.74 17.74 -6.48
N TYR A 14 0.95 17.03 -5.68
CA TYR A 14 -0.49 16.92 -5.90
C TYR A 14 -1.16 18.29 -5.90
N ASP A 15 -0.90 19.11 -4.89
CA ASP A 15 -1.53 20.43 -4.75
C ASP A 15 -1.05 21.43 -5.83
N ALA A 16 0.22 21.33 -6.27
CA ALA A 16 0.82 22.26 -7.23
C ALA A 16 0.49 21.92 -8.70
N LYS A 17 0.48 20.62 -9.07
CA LYS A 17 0.43 20.19 -10.47
C LYS A 17 -0.69 19.22 -10.77
N ILE A 18 -0.80 18.11 -10.00
CA ILE A 18 -1.66 16.98 -10.34
C ILE A 18 -3.13 17.40 -10.32
N ARG A 19 -3.54 18.17 -9.33
CA ARG A 19 -4.92 18.63 -9.19
C ARG A 19 -5.37 19.44 -10.40
N THR A 20 -4.56 20.37 -10.90
CA THR A 20 -4.88 21.19 -12.09
C THR A 20 -4.94 20.31 -13.34
N ALA A 21 -3.95 19.46 -13.57
CA ALA A 21 -3.93 18.55 -14.71
C ALA A 21 -5.13 17.59 -14.74
N MET A 22 -5.56 17.09 -13.58
CA MET A 22 -6.76 16.25 -13.48
C MET A 22 -8.03 17.03 -13.79
N THR A 23 -8.14 18.29 -13.33
CA THR A 23 -9.28 19.14 -13.62
C THR A 23 -9.39 19.45 -15.12
N GLU A 24 -8.30 19.75 -15.78
CA GLU A 24 -8.25 20.00 -17.23
C GLU A 24 -8.60 18.73 -18.04
N LYS A 25 -8.11 17.57 -17.61
CA LYS A 25 -8.32 16.31 -18.32
C LYS A 25 -9.75 15.80 -18.24
N PHE A 26 -10.41 15.91 -17.08
CA PHE A 26 -11.73 15.33 -16.85
C PHE A 26 -12.86 16.38 -16.74
N GLY A 27 -12.54 17.67 -16.76
CA GLY A 27 -13.54 18.75 -16.78
C GLY A 27 -14.33 18.87 -15.49
N TYR A 28 -13.70 18.70 -14.31
CA TYR A 28 -14.41 18.84 -13.04
C TYR A 28 -14.86 20.28 -12.78
N GLU A 29 -16.15 20.47 -12.50
CA GLU A 29 -16.70 21.78 -12.16
C GLU A 29 -16.30 22.25 -10.76
N ASN A 30 -16.10 21.30 -9.83
CA ASN A 30 -15.78 21.60 -8.45
C ASN A 30 -14.43 20.97 -8.08
N VAL A 31 -13.56 21.75 -7.45
CA VAL A 31 -12.24 21.30 -6.94
C VAL A 31 -12.35 20.12 -5.97
N MET A 32 -13.47 20.02 -5.23
CA MET A 32 -13.69 18.92 -4.30
C MET A 32 -14.04 17.58 -4.97
N GLN A 33 -14.38 17.59 -6.26
CA GLN A 33 -14.63 16.37 -7.04
C GLN A 33 -13.34 15.74 -7.55
N VAL A 34 -12.25 16.50 -7.59
CA VAL A 34 -10.96 16.02 -8.10
C VAL A 34 -10.48 14.82 -7.27
N PRO A 35 -10.16 13.68 -7.92
CA PRO A 35 -9.69 12.49 -7.23
C PRO A 35 -8.41 12.75 -6.43
N ARG A 36 -8.36 12.16 -5.25
CA ARG A 36 -7.19 12.19 -4.36
C ARG A 36 -6.94 10.84 -3.72
N LEU A 37 -5.74 10.64 -3.21
CA LEU A 37 -5.42 9.47 -2.39
C LEU A 37 -6.14 9.60 -1.03
N ASP A 38 -6.83 8.55 -0.61
CA ASP A 38 -7.52 8.49 0.69
C ASP A 38 -6.69 7.75 1.73
N LYS A 39 -6.28 6.53 1.41
CA LYS A 39 -5.50 5.66 2.29
C LYS A 39 -4.72 4.62 1.50
N VAL A 40 -3.68 4.06 2.12
CA VAL A 40 -3.01 2.84 1.68
C VAL A 40 -3.19 1.79 2.75
N VAL A 41 -3.62 0.61 2.36
CA VAL A 41 -3.76 -0.55 3.25
C VAL A 41 -2.69 -1.56 2.88
N LEU A 42 -1.87 -1.93 3.85
CA LEU A 42 -0.88 -2.99 3.72
C LEU A 42 -1.39 -4.21 4.48
N ASN A 43 -1.30 -5.37 3.86
CA ASN A 43 -1.70 -6.63 4.46
C ASN A 43 -0.63 -7.70 4.22
N MET A 44 -0.27 -8.44 5.26
CA MET A 44 0.57 -9.63 5.17
C MET A 44 -0.19 -10.83 5.72
N GLY A 45 -0.41 -11.84 4.87
CA GLY A 45 -0.98 -13.13 5.28
C GLY A 45 0.13 -14.06 5.79
N VAL A 46 -0.08 -14.66 6.96
CA VAL A 46 0.85 -15.63 7.58
C VAL A 46 0.15 -16.99 7.74
N GLY A 47 -0.80 -17.29 6.84
CA GLY A 47 -1.75 -18.41 6.97
C GLY A 47 -1.14 -19.80 6.80
N ASP A 48 0.01 -19.96 6.17
CA ASP A 48 0.57 -21.28 5.85
C ASP A 48 1.01 -22.10 7.06
N ARG A 49 1.18 -21.46 8.22
CA ARG A 49 1.60 -22.12 9.47
C ARG A 49 0.89 -21.53 10.69
N VAL A 50 -0.40 -21.69 10.73
CA VAL A 50 -1.33 -21.15 11.73
C VAL A 50 -0.98 -21.47 13.19
N ASN A 51 -0.12 -22.46 13.43
CA ASN A 51 0.25 -22.90 14.77
C ASN A 51 1.39 -22.08 15.41
N ASP A 52 2.02 -21.17 14.66
CA ASP A 52 3.17 -20.41 15.16
C ASP A 52 2.82 -18.91 15.37
N ARG A 53 2.36 -18.60 16.58
CA ARG A 53 2.00 -17.24 16.99
C ARG A 53 3.16 -16.23 16.83
N LYS A 54 4.39 -16.69 17.04
CA LYS A 54 5.60 -15.85 16.91
C LYS A 54 5.78 -15.34 15.47
N LYS A 55 5.39 -16.12 14.47
CA LYS A 55 5.51 -15.70 13.05
C LYS A 55 4.62 -14.51 12.72
N ALA A 56 3.41 -14.47 13.24
CA ALA A 56 2.52 -13.32 13.04
C ALA A 56 3.04 -12.07 13.76
N GLU A 57 3.64 -12.23 14.93
CA GLU A 57 4.26 -11.12 15.67
C GLU A 57 5.51 -10.59 14.93
N THR A 58 6.35 -11.49 14.39
CA THR A 58 7.51 -11.10 13.56
C THR A 58 7.07 -10.38 12.30
N ALA A 59 6.06 -10.91 11.59
CA ALA A 59 5.51 -10.24 10.40
C ALA A 59 4.93 -8.85 10.74
N ALA A 60 4.27 -8.70 11.88
CA ALA A 60 3.77 -7.41 12.34
C ALA A 60 4.90 -6.43 12.70
N ALA A 61 6.03 -6.92 13.23
CA ALA A 61 7.20 -6.10 13.50
C ALA A 61 7.85 -5.62 12.19
N GLU A 62 8.05 -6.52 11.20
CA GLU A 62 8.55 -6.18 9.87
C GLU A 62 7.64 -5.16 9.17
N LEU A 63 6.32 -5.41 9.17
CA LEU A 63 5.35 -4.49 8.58
C LEU A 63 5.35 -3.12 9.28
N THR A 64 5.58 -3.09 10.59
CA THR A 64 5.72 -1.84 11.36
C THR A 64 6.94 -1.04 10.92
N GLN A 65 8.07 -1.70 10.64
CA GLN A 65 9.28 -1.03 10.13
C GLN A 65 9.03 -0.45 8.74
N ILE A 66 8.42 -1.20 7.82
CA ILE A 66 8.08 -0.74 6.47
C ILE A 66 7.11 0.45 6.51
N ALA A 67 6.09 0.35 7.33
CA ALA A 67 5.00 1.32 7.39
C ALA A 67 5.35 2.60 8.16
N GLY A 68 6.31 2.53 9.10
CA GLY A 68 6.56 3.60 10.08
C GLY A 68 5.41 3.81 11.08
N GLN A 69 4.44 2.88 11.11
CA GLN A 69 3.27 2.87 11.99
C GLN A 69 3.02 1.46 12.49
N LYS A 70 2.66 1.30 13.77
CA LYS A 70 2.41 -0.01 14.39
C LYS A 70 1.35 -0.79 13.64
N ALA A 71 1.73 -1.98 13.14
CA ALA A 71 0.83 -2.93 12.50
C ALA A 71 -0.02 -3.67 13.55
N ILE A 72 -1.23 -4.05 13.14
CA ILE A 72 -2.18 -4.79 13.96
C ILE A 72 -2.18 -6.24 13.49
N VAL A 73 -2.02 -7.18 14.42
CA VAL A 73 -2.18 -8.62 14.15
C VAL A 73 -3.68 -8.91 13.97
N THR A 74 -4.00 -9.64 12.92
CA THR A 74 -5.37 -10.06 12.60
C THR A 74 -5.59 -11.49 13.04
N TYR A 75 -6.77 -11.73 13.66
CA TYR A 75 -7.17 -13.03 14.21
C TYR A 75 -8.33 -13.63 13.41
N SER A 76 -8.39 -14.95 13.36
CA SER A 76 -9.52 -15.66 12.77
C SER A 76 -10.79 -15.44 13.60
N ARG A 77 -11.91 -15.25 12.91
CA ARG A 77 -13.24 -15.06 13.57
C ARG A 77 -13.99 -16.36 13.75
N ILE A 78 -13.75 -17.32 12.86
CA ILE A 78 -14.50 -18.58 12.78
C ILE A 78 -13.50 -19.71 12.62
N ALA A 79 -13.78 -20.86 13.24
CA ALA A 79 -13.03 -22.08 13.04
C ALA A 79 -13.39 -22.72 11.68
N ILE A 80 -12.40 -22.99 10.83
CA ILE A 80 -12.60 -23.63 9.51
C ILE A 80 -11.67 -24.84 9.42
N ALA A 81 -12.27 -26.05 9.43
CA ALA A 81 -11.52 -27.30 9.44
C ALA A 81 -10.65 -27.49 8.19
N THR A 82 -11.13 -27.10 7.01
CA THR A 82 -10.40 -27.20 5.74
C THR A 82 -9.06 -26.46 5.76
N PHE A 83 -9.01 -25.31 6.42
CA PHE A 83 -7.79 -24.51 6.59
C PHE A 83 -7.06 -24.79 7.91
N LYS A 84 -7.50 -25.77 8.69
CA LYS A 84 -6.95 -26.11 10.03
C LYS A 84 -6.92 -24.91 10.98
N LEU A 85 -7.89 -23.99 10.83
CA LEU A 85 -8.04 -22.79 11.62
C LEU A 85 -8.97 -22.99 12.79
N ARG A 86 -8.56 -22.50 13.97
CA ARG A 86 -9.40 -22.34 15.13
C ARG A 86 -9.74 -20.87 15.34
N GLU A 87 -10.76 -20.59 16.11
CA GLU A 87 -11.13 -19.24 16.52
C GLU A 87 -9.99 -18.59 17.32
N ASN A 88 -9.81 -17.26 17.13
CA ASN A 88 -8.77 -16.45 17.78
C ASN A 88 -7.32 -16.86 17.48
N GLN A 89 -7.07 -17.53 16.37
CA GLN A 89 -5.70 -17.75 15.90
C GLN A 89 -5.18 -16.57 15.08
N PRO A 90 -3.91 -16.13 15.28
CA PRO A 90 -3.31 -15.08 14.48
C PRO A 90 -3.06 -15.61 13.05
N ILE A 91 -3.60 -14.91 12.05
CA ILE A 91 -3.53 -15.30 10.63
C ILE A 91 -2.75 -14.31 9.76
N GLY A 92 -2.48 -13.12 10.26
CA GLY A 92 -1.76 -12.12 9.51
C GLY A 92 -1.62 -10.82 10.25
N CYS A 93 -1.17 -9.81 9.55
CA CYS A 93 -1.10 -8.45 10.08
C CYS A 93 -1.50 -7.44 9.01
N LYS A 94 -1.99 -6.29 9.44
CA LYS A 94 -2.37 -5.18 8.56
C LYS A 94 -2.02 -3.84 9.16
N VAL A 95 -1.85 -2.85 8.29
CA VAL A 95 -1.74 -1.45 8.68
C VAL A 95 -2.45 -0.57 7.66
N THR A 96 -3.02 0.53 8.11
CA THR A 96 -3.67 1.53 7.26
C THR A 96 -2.95 2.84 7.41
N LEU A 97 -2.37 3.33 6.31
CA LEU A 97 -1.63 4.58 6.25
C LEU A 97 -2.52 5.69 5.68
N ARG A 98 -2.46 6.87 6.27
CA ARG A 98 -3.19 8.06 5.83
C ARG A 98 -2.29 9.30 5.89
N LYS A 99 -2.72 10.39 5.23
CA LYS A 99 -2.06 11.70 5.28
C LYS A 99 -0.56 11.59 4.94
N ALA A 100 0.32 12.14 5.78
CA ALA A 100 1.76 12.18 5.55
C ALA A 100 2.38 10.78 5.37
N HIS A 101 2.09 9.84 6.28
CA HIS A 101 2.61 8.47 6.21
C HIS A 101 2.23 7.76 4.90
N MET A 102 1.03 8.02 4.37
CA MET A 102 0.58 7.47 3.10
C MET A 102 1.43 7.99 1.93
N TYR A 103 1.64 9.30 1.84
CA TYR A 103 2.42 9.89 0.75
C TYR A 103 3.89 9.46 0.80
N GLU A 104 4.48 9.42 2.00
CA GLU A 104 5.86 8.95 2.20
C GLU A 104 6.02 7.48 1.80
N PHE A 105 5.05 6.64 2.17
CA PHE A 105 5.07 5.23 1.78
C PHE A 105 4.98 5.07 0.26
N ILE A 106 4.07 5.79 -0.42
CA ILE A 106 3.93 5.74 -1.88
C ILE A 106 5.20 6.22 -2.56
N ASP A 107 5.82 7.29 -2.08
CA ASP A 107 7.08 7.80 -2.63
C ASP A 107 8.18 6.74 -2.57
N ARG A 108 8.39 6.11 -1.41
CA ARG A 108 9.36 5.03 -1.26
C ARG A 108 9.00 3.80 -2.09
N LEU A 109 7.72 3.44 -2.18
CA LEU A 109 7.25 2.34 -2.99
C LEU A 109 7.63 2.52 -4.46
N VAL A 110 7.32 3.68 -5.04
CA VAL A 110 7.52 3.95 -6.47
C VAL A 110 8.99 4.18 -6.80
N THR A 111 9.71 4.95 -5.98
CA THR A 111 11.09 5.34 -6.28
C THR A 111 12.14 4.32 -5.90
N VAL A 112 11.91 3.54 -4.84
CA VAL A 112 12.92 2.63 -4.27
C VAL A 112 12.49 1.17 -4.35
N ALA A 113 11.30 0.82 -3.88
CA ALA A 113 10.90 -0.57 -3.72
C ALA A 113 10.56 -1.25 -5.05
N LEU A 114 9.74 -0.63 -5.91
CA LEU A 114 9.36 -1.23 -7.20
C LEU A 114 10.55 -1.50 -8.13
N PRO A 115 11.56 -0.62 -8.29
CA PRO A 115 12.73 -0.92 -9.09
C PRO A 115 13.58 -2.09 -8.56
N ARG A 116 13.48 -2.42 -7.27
CA ARG A 116 14.18 -3.54 -6.63
C ARG A 116 13.46 -4.89 -6.79
N VAL A 117 12.22 -4.87 -7.28
CA VAL A 117 11.48 -6.12 -7.53
C VAL A 117 12.18 -6.90 -8.64
N ARG A 118 12.44 -8.19 -8.38
CA ARG A 118 13.06 -9.10 -9.35
C ARG A 118 12.17 -9.22 -10.60
N ASP A 119 12.75 -9.07 -11.80
CA ASP A 119 12.07 -9.14 -13.09
C ASP A 119 10.86 -8.17 -13.22
N PHE A 120 10.98 -6.98 -12.66
CA PHE A 120 9.91 -5.99 -12.73
C PHE A 120 9.67 -5.54 -14.17
N ARG A 121 8.45 -5.75 -14.67
CA ARG A 121 8.01 -5.37 -16.03
C ARG A 121 6.89 -4.32 -16.02
N GLY A 122 6.70 -3.65 -14.91
CA GLY A 122 5.60 -2.71 -14.71
C GLY A 122 4.40 -3.31 -13.99
N LEU A 123 3.57 -2.43 -13.44
CA LEU A 123 2.36 -2.77 -12.70
C LEU A 123 1.22 -3.16 -13.67
N ASN A 124 0.39 -4.11 -13.26
CA ASN A 124 -0.74 -4.56 -14.05
C ASN A 124 -1.83 -3.46 -14.13
N PRO A 125 -2.17 -2.96 -15.33
CA PRO A 125 -3.19 -1.92 -15.47
C PRO A 125 -4.63 -2.42 -15.23
N LYS A 126 -4.85 -3.74 -15.09
CA LYS A 126 -6.17 -4.36 -14.88
C LYS A 126 -6.48 -4.66 -13.40
N SER A 127 -5.61 -4.28 -12.48
CA SER A 127 -5.76 -4.57 -11.03
C SER A 127 -6.55 -3.49 -10.29
N PHE A 128 -7.45 -2.81 -10.97
CA PHE A 128 -8.45 -1.92 -10.37
C PHE A 128 -9.71 -2.70 -10.02
N ASP A 129 -10.47 -2.20 -9.04
CA ASP A 129 -11.67 -2.86 -8.50
C ASP A 129 -12.99 -2.40 -9.14
N GLY A 130 -12.97 -1.55 -10.17
CA GLY A 130 -14.15 -0.93 -10.78
C GLY A 130 -14.66 0.30 -10.04
N ARG A 131 -14.04 0.67 -8.92
CA ARG A 131 -14.39 1.83 -8.08
C ARG A 131 -13.21 2.75 -7.80
N GLY A 132 -12.18 2.65 -8.62
CA GLY A 132 -11.01 3.52 -8.54
C GLY A 132 -9.99 3.14 -7.45
N ASN A 133 -10.06 1.97 -6.85
CA ASN A 133 -8.99 1.48 -5.97
C ASN A 133 -8.06 0.54 -6.73
N TYR A 134 -6.79 0.56 -6.38
CA TYR A 134 -5.76 -0.23 -7.03
C TYR A 134 -5.09 -1.18 -6.03
N SER A 135 -4.97 -2.46 -6.40
CA SER A 135 -4.32 -3.47 -5.57
C SER A 135 -3.13 -4.10 -6.29
N LEU A 136 -2.03 -4.24 -5.57
CA LEU A 136 -0.83 -4.91 -6.06
C LEU A 136 -0.29 -5.88 -4.99
N GLY A 137 0.20 -7.03 -5.43
CA GLY A 137 0.88 -8.01 -4.59
C GLY A 137 2.38 -7.94 -4.81
N ILE A 138 3.13 -7.96 -3.73
CA ILE A 138 4.59 -8.05 -3.69
C ILE A 138 4.94 -9.43 -3.13
N LYS A 139 5.85 -10.14 -3.80
CA LYS A 139 6.21 -11.50 -3.39
C LYS A 139 7.15 -11.55 -2.20
N GLU A 140 8.01 -10.53 -2.06
CA GLU A 140 9.09 -10.51 -1.07
C GLU A 140 9.16 -9.15 -0.37
N GLN A 141 9.10 -9.12 0.97
CA GLN A 141 9.21 -7.88 1.76
C GLN A 141 10.61 -7.25 1.71
N ILE A 142 11.62 -8.02 1.28
CA ILE A 142 13.04 -7.61 1.24
C ILE A 142 13.31 -6.45 0.27
N ILE A 143 12.38 -6.17 -0.65
CA ILE A 143 12.51 -5.03 -1.56
C ILE A 143 12.53 -3.67 -0.84
N PHE A 144 11.99 -3.62 0.37
CA PHE A 144 12.00 -2.40 1.18
C PHE A 144 13.34 -2.24 1.89
N PRO A 145 13.99 -1.06 1.76
CA PRO A 145 15.31 -0.81 2.35
C PRO A 145 15.32 -0.82 3.88
N GLU A 146 14.14 -0.67 4.50
CA GLU A 146 13.98 -0.69 5.96
C GLU A 146 14.15 -2.09 6.55
N ILE A 147 14.06 -3.12 5.71
CA ILE A 147 14.21 -4.52 6.11
C ILE A 147 15.65 -4.95 5.90
N ASP A 148 16.29 -5.37 6.97
CA ASP A 148 17.63 -5.92 6.97
C ASP A 148 17.58 -7.39 6.51
N PHE A 149 18.22 -7.70 5.39
CA PHE A 149 18.23 -9.04 4.79
C PHE A 149 18.73 -10.12 5.76
N ASP A 150 19.74 -9.80 6.58
CA ASP A 150 20.35 -10.77 7.49
C ASP A 150 19.44 -11.16 8.67
N LYS A 151 18.44 -10.33 8.95
CA LYS A 151 17.46 -10.57 10.03
C LYS A 151 16.18 -11.26 9.56
N VAL A 152 15.99 -11.38 8.24
CA VAL A 152 14.80 -12.01 7.68
C VAL A 152 14.94 -13.53 7.74
N THR A 153 14.05 -14.16 8.50
CA THR A 153 14.00 -15.62 8.61
C THR A 153 13.25 -16.29 7.47
N GLU A 154 12.29 -15.59 6.86
CA GLU A 154 11.41 -16.13 5.82
C GLU A 154 10.93 -15.02 4.89
N ALA A 155 11.03 -15.23 3.56
CA ALA A 155 10.46 -14.32 2.59
C ALA A 155 8.93 -14.38 2.68
N ARG A 156 8.29 -13.21 2.80
CA ARG A 156 6.83 -13.08 2.91
C ARG A 156 6.30 -12.13 1.85
N GLY A 157 5.19 -12.55 1.26
CA GLY A 157 4.42 -11.68 0.38
C GLY A 157 3.61 -10.65 1.17
N MET A 158 3.30 -9.55 0.50
CA MET A 158 2.39 -8.55 1.04
C MET A 158 1.49 -8.00 -0.06
N ASP A 159 0.27 -7.65 0.35
CA ASP A 159 -0.68 -6.97 -0.50
C ASP A 159 -0.74 -5.48 -0.14
N ILE A 160 -0.68 -4.64 -1.16
CA ILE A 160 -0.77 -3.20 -1.04
C ILE A 160 -2.02 -2.75 -1.78
N THR A 161 -2.97 -2.15 -1.07
CA THR A 161 -4.17 -1.57 -1.68
C THR A 161 -4.13 -0.06 -1.53
N VAL A 162 -4.12 0.64 -2.66
CA VAL A 162 -4.18 2.10 -2.74
C VAL A 162 -5.63 2.50 -2.97
N CYS A 163 -6.26 3.09 -1.96
CA CYS A 163 -7.61 3.59 -2.05
C CYS A 163 -7.62 5.05 -2.48
N THR A 164 -8.42 5.37 -3.49
CA THR A 164 -8.60 6.73 -3.99
C THR A 164 -10.06 7.19 -3.81
N THR A 165 -10.31 8.46 -4.03
CA THR A 165 -11.67 9.02 -4.07
C THR A 165 -12.23 9.09 -5.49
N ALA A 166 -11.53 8.51 -6.47
CA ALA A 166 -12.01 8.42 -7.84
C ALA A 166 -13.30 7.60 -7.94
N LYS A 167 -14.16 7.95 -8.86
CA LYS A 167 -15.40 7.22 -9.12
C LYS A 167 -15.23 6.13 -10.16
N THR A 168 -14.27 6.30 -11.07
CA THR A 168 -13.97 5.37 -12.16
C THR A 168 -12.51 4.93 -12.14
N ASP A 169 -12.23 3.77 -12.73
CA ASP A 169 -10.86 3.25 -12.84
C ASP A 169 -9.99 4.12 -13.76
N GLU A 170 -10.60 4.80 -14.73
CA GLU A 170 -9.88 5.71 -15.64
C GLU A 170 -9.34 6.93 -14.90
N GLU A 171 -10.18 7.53 -14.04
CA GLU A 171 -9.75 8.63 -13.17
C GLU A 171 -8.63 8.21 -12.22
N ALA A 172 -8.80 7.04 -11.56
CA ALA A 172 -7.80 6.50 -10.65
C ALA A 172 -6.49 6.17 -11.36
N ARG A 173 -6.55 5.59 -12.57
CA ARG A 173 -5.37 5.30 -13.39
C ARG A 173 -4.63 6.58 -13.78
N ALA A 174 -5.35 7.61 -14.18
CA ALA A 174 -4.76 8.90 -14.51
C ALA A 174 -4.09 9.53 -13.28
N LEU A 175 -4.75 9.47 -12.11
CA LEU A 175 -4.21 9.96 -10.84
C LEU A 175 -2.92 9.22 -10.46
N LEU A 176 -2.92 7.88 -10.48
CA LEU A 176 -1.74 7.08 -10.11
C LEU A 176 -0.60 7.26 -11.13
N THR A 177 -0.92 7.41 -12.43
CA THR A 177 0.08 7.74 -13.45
C THR A 177 0.75 9.09 -13.17
N ALA A 178 -0.02 10.08 -12.73
CA ALA A 178 0.50 11.39 -12.32
C ALA A 178 1.39 11.30 -11.07
N PHE A 179 1.22 10.28 -10.22
CA PHE A 179 2.13 9.94 -9.13
C PHE A 179 3.29 9.03 -9.56
N ASN A 180 3.57 8.92 -10.86
CA ASN A 180 4.66 8.13 -11.44
C ASN A 180 4.56 6.61 -11.17
N PHE A 181 3.37 6.05 -10.98
CA PHE A 181 3.21 4.60 -10.92
C PHE A 181 3.58 3.98 -12.28
N PRO A 182 4.53 3.02 -12.32
CA PRO A 182 5.03 2.43 -13.55
C PRO A 182 4.08 1.35 -14.08
N PHE A 183 2.97 1.76 -14.69
CA PHE A 183 2.06 0.82 -15.33
C PHE A 183 2.66 0.22 -16.59
N ARG A 184 2.40 -1.08 -16.79
CA ARG A 184 2.75 -1.76 -18.03
C ARG A 184 1.93 -1.20 -19.20
N GLN A 185 2.61 -0.93 -20.30
CA GLN A 185 1.97 -0.54 -21.57
C GLN A 185 1.35 -1.73 -22.28
#